data_4d3d97b036d48e47f2ca6c7959a55712
#
_entry.id   4d3d97b036d48e47f2ca6c7959a55712
#
_cell.length_a   1.000
_cell.length_b   1.000
_cell.length_c   1.000
_cell.angle_alpha   90.00
_cell.angle_beta   90.00
_cell.angle_gamma   90.00
#
_symmetry.space_group_name_H-M   'P 1'
#
loop_
_entity.id
_entity.type
_entity.pdbx_description
1 polymer ?
#
loop_
_entity_poly.entity_id
_entity_poly.type
_entity_poly.pdbx_seq_one_letter_code
_entity_poly.pdbx_strand_id
1 'polypeptide(L)'
;MIGTYASAALICAASLLVGRALLLLAGRDSWSWLEPAAGFGAVLTVTGVLARAPGHGSSATVGLILLLLAAIAVLIWIGAPRGSGEGLSSGEALRRGLPVALVVALVLSIPFAVSGRWGLLGVGFNNDLGLHLAWAEWLRSGAGPLPDPGYPLGPHGLAVATAAVPGIGLGQAFVGEIFAIAILTGLTALAALPGFGPGRRLLAAALVAASYLGASYFAQGAFKELAEALFVLAVAVGLRDPGLLPRELGGRLRFTLPWLAIAGGIFFSSSFAGLAWPILAAGLWSLTLPAVRRALAPRSLLRFGLRPATL
;
A
#
# COMPACT_ATOMS: atom_id res chain seq x y z
N MET A 1 -5.33 -21.68 -8.65
CA MET A 1 -6.21 -21.16 -7.57
C MET A 1 -5.48 -20.97 -6.26
N ILE A 2 -5.03 -22.02 -5.58
CA ILE A 2 -4.36 -21.92 -4.25
C ILE A 2 -3.18 -20.95 -4.28
N GLY A 3 -2.32 -21.02 -5.28
CA GLY A 3 -1.15 -20.12 -5.40
C GLY A 3 -1.49 -18.64 -5.45
N THR A 4 -2.61 -18.22 -6.04
CA THR A 4 -3.06 -16.82 -6.07
C THR A 4 -3.40 -16.30 -4.67
N TYR A 5 -4.18 -17.07 -3.91
CA TYR A 5 -4.54 -16.66 -2.54
C TYR A 5 -3.36 -16.77 -1.57
N ALA A 6 -2.50 -17.79 -1.76
CA ALA A 6 -1.26 -17.92 -0.99
C ALA A 6 -0.32 -16.73 -1.25
N SER A 7 -0.16 -16.32 -2.51
CA SER A 7 0.60 -15.12 -2.88
C SER A 7 0.02 -13.87 -2.22
N ALA A 8 -1.30 -13.65 -2.33
CA ALA A 8 -1.95 -12.51 -1.68
C ALA A 8 -1.73 -12.49 -0.17
N ALA A 9 -1.88 -13.63 0.49
CA ALA A 9 -1.67 -13.76 1.93
C ALA A 9 -0.21 -13.47 2.33
N LEU A 10 0.77 -14.00 1.57
CA LEU A 10 2.19 -13.75 1.79
C LEU A 10 2.54 -12.27 1.62
N ILE A 11 2.04 -11.62 0.57
CA ILE A 11 2.29 -10.20 0.32
C ILE A 11 1.64 -9.34 1.41
N CYS A 12 0.41 -9.64 1.82
CA CYS A 12 -0.23 -8.96 2.94
C CYS A 12 0.56 -9.13 4.24
N ALA A 13 0.97 -10.36 4.56
CA ALA A 13 1.77 -10.64 5.76
C ALA A 13 3.11 -9.90 5.74
N ALA A 14 3.84 -9.93 4.60
CA ALA A 14 5.08 -9.20 4.41
C ALA A 14 4.88 -7.69 4.61
N SER A 15 3.83 -7.12 4.00
CA SER A 15 3.49 -5.71 4.12
C SER A 15 3.17 -5.31 5.57
N LEU A 16 2.39 -6.11 6.29
CA LEU A 16 2.06 -5.85 7.68
C LEU A 16 3.29 -5.95 8.59
N LEU A 17 4.15 -6.96 8.38
CA LEU A 17 5.38 -7.16 9.13
C LEU A 17 6.35 -5.99 8.96
N VAL A 18 6.62 -5.61 7.70
CA VAL A 18 7.53 -4.52 7.36
C VAL A 18 6.95 -3.18 7.82
N GLY A 19 5.66 -2.95 7.59
CA GLY A 19 4.98 -1.74 8.03
C GLY A 19 5.02 -1.56 9.54
N ARG A 20 4.80 -2.64 10.30
CA ARG A 20 4.91 -2.62 11.76
C ARG A 20 6.32 -2.25 12.20
N ALA A 21 7.36 -2.85 11.60
CA ALA A 21 8.75 -2.53 11.90
C ALA A 21 9.07 -1.05 11.60
N LEU A 22 8.62 -0.52 10.46
CA LEU A 22 8.81 0.88 10.09
C LEU A 22 8.14 1.85 11.06
N LEU A 23 6.89 1.57 11.48
CA LEU A 23 6.18 2.43 12.42
C LEU A 23 6.80 2.38 13.82
N LEU A 24 7.29 1.21 14.27
CA LEU A 24 8.05 1.10 15.52
C LEU A 24 9.35 1.90 15.47
N LEU A 25 10.11 1.83 14.37
CA LEU A 25 11.30 2.66 14.16
C LEU A 25 10.97 4.16 14.13
N ALA A 26 9.78 4.50 13.65
CA ALA A 26 9.24 5.86 13.72
C ALA A 26 8.77 6.26 15.12
N GLY A 27 8.85 5.38 16.12
CA GLY A 27 8.44 5.65 17.50
C GLY A 27 6.95 5.46 17.77
N ARG A 28 6.25 4.66 16.95
CA ARG A 28 4.82 4.33 17.12
C ARG A 28 4.67 2.96 17.78
N ASP A 29 4.43 2.93 19.07
CA ASP A 29 4.26 1.69 19.83
C ASP A 29 2.89 1.02 19.59
N SER A 30 1.83 1.80 19.37
CA SER A 30 0.51 1.31 19.04
C SER A 30 0.37 0.99 17.55
N TRP A 31 -0.53 0.07 17.22
CA TRP A 31 -0.88 -0.26 15.84
C TRP A 31 -1.44 0.95 15.08
N SER A 32 -1.05 1.09 13.82
CA SER A 32 -1.59 2.09 12.90
C SER A 32 -2.09 1.44 11.61
N TRP A 33 -3.25 1.85 11.14
CA TRP A 33 -3.76 1.40 9.83
C TRP A 33 -2.99 1.98 8.63
N LEU A 34 -1.91 2.72 8.88
CA LEU A 34 -0.93 3.10 7.87
C LEU A 34 0.09 1.98 7.61
N GLU A 35 0.27 1.04 8.53
CA GLU A 35 1.23 -0.07 8.42
C GLU A 35 1.05 -0.87 7.12
N PRO A 36 -0.19 -1.23 6.68
CA PRO A 36 -0.39 -1.95 5.43
C PRO A 36 0.25 -1.27 4.21
N ALA A 37 -0.02 0.01 4.04
CA ALA A 37 0.46 0.78 2.90
C ALA A 37 1.96 1.11 2.99
N ALA A 38 2.46 1.50 4.17
CA ALA A 38 3.87 1.80 4.37
C ALA A 38 4.74 0.57 4.14
N GLY A 39 4.32 -0.59 4.65
CA GLY A 39 5.03 -1.84 4.44
C GLY A 39 5.00 -2.29 2.98
N PHE A 40 3.86 -2.21 2.31
CA PHE A 40 3.77 -2.52 0.88
C PHE A 40 4.65 -1.60 0.05
N GLY A 41 4.67 -0.29 0.37
CA GLY A 41 5.56 0.68 -0.28
C GLY A 41 7.04 0.33 -0.13
N ALA A 42 7.48 -0.09 1.08
CA ALA A 42 8.84 -0.54 1.30
C ALA A 42 9.18 -1.82 0.53
N VAL A 43 8.25 -2.78 0.48
CA VAL A 43 8.38 -4.01 -0.29
C VAL A 43 8.57 -3.69 -1.77
N LEU A 44 7.71 -2.85 -2.36
CA LEU A 44 7.83 -2.42 -3.77
C LEU A 44 9.12 -1.66 -4.03
N THR A 45 9.56 -0.81 -3.09
CA THR A 45 10.80 -0.06 -3.22
C THR A 45 12.00 -1.00 -3.31
N VAL A 46 12.12 -1.94 -2.37
CA VAL A 46 13.25 -2.86 -2.31
C VAL A 46 13.26 -3.79 -3.52
N THR A 47 12.12 -4.39 -3.85
CA THR A 47 12.03 -5.28 -5.03
C THR A 47 12.27 -4.53 -6.33
N GLY A 48 11.78 -3.30 -6.46
CA GLY A 48 11.97 -2.48 -7.65
C GLY A 48 13.40 -1.97 -7.85
N VAL A 49 14.09 -1.58 -6.77
CA VAL A 49 15.52 -1.23 -6.82
C VAL A 49 16.34 -2.43 -7.24
N LEU A 50 16.13 -3.57 -6.59
CA LEU A 50 16.95 -4.76 -6.79
C LEU A 50 16.62 -5.53 -8.07
N ALA A 51 15.42 -5.36 -8.63
CA ALA A 51 15.10 -5.85 -9.96
C ALA A 51 15.99 -5.22 -11.06
N ARG A 52 16.61 -4.06 -10.78
CA ARG A 52 17.56 -3.39 -11.69
C ARG A 52 19.01 -3.80 -11.44
N ALA A 53 19.30 -4.46 -10.33
CA ALA A 53 20.63 -4.96 -10.01
C ALA A 53 20.98 -6.21 -10.84
N PRO A 54 22.26 -6.55 -11.01
CA PRO A 54 22.66 -7.82 -11.61
C PRO A 54 21.94 -8.99 -10.92
N GLY A 55 21.42 -9.94 -11.71
CA GLY A 55 20.61 -11.04 -11.20
C GLY A 55 19.10 -10.75 -11.16
N HIS A 56 18.69 -9.51 -11.43
CA HIS A 56 17.29 -9.09 -11.63
C HIS A 56 16.32 -9.70 -10.61
N GLY A 57 15.52 -10.70 -11.01
CA GLY A 57 14.55 -11.34 -10.15
C GLY A 57 15.15 -12.06 -8.94
N SER A 58 16.34 -12.66 -9.08
CA SER A 58 17.04 -13.27 -7.95
C SER A 58 17.48 -12.21 -6.92
N SER A 59 17.97 -11.06 -7.40
CA SER A 59 18.33 -9.94 -6.53
C SER A 59 17.10 -9.36 -5.81
N ALA A 60 15.97 -9.23 -6.51
CA ALA A 60 14.71 -8.80 -5.90
C ALA A 60 14.24 -9.80 -4.81
N THR A 61 14.36 -11.10 -5.07
CA THR A 61 14.03 -12.16 -4.09
C THR A 61 14.91 -12.08 -2.84
N VAL A 62 16.23 -11.99 -3.02
CA VAL A 62 17.18 -11.84 -1.91
C VAL A 62 16.88 -10.57 -1.12
N GLY A 63 16.62 -9.46 -1.81
CA GLY A 63 16.28 -8.20 -1.16
C GLY A 63 15.00 -8.26 -0.35
N LEU A 64 13.97 -8.93 -0.84
CA LEU A 64 12.74 -9.14 -0.06
C LEU A 64 13.01 -9.98 1.19
N ILE A 65 13.78 -11.07 1.06
CA ILE A 65 14.16 -11.90 2.22
C ILE A 65 14.92 -11.07 3.25
N LEU A 66 15.92 -10.29 2.82
CA LEU A 66 16.71 -9.44 3.72
C LEU A 66 15.84 -8.37 4.40
N LEU A 67 14.88 -7.76 3.66
CA LEU A 67 13.93 -6.81 4.23
C LEU A 67 13.05 -7.45 5.31
N LEU A 68 12.56 -8.67 5.06
CA LEU A 68 11.75 -9.41 6.04
C LEU A 68 12.56 -9.79 7.28
N LEU A 69 13.80 -10.27 7.10
CA LEU A 69 14.71 -10.57 8.20
C LEU A 69 15.03 -9.30 9.02
N ALA A 70 15.29 -8.17 8.35
CA ALA A 70 15.50 -6.90 9.02
C ALA A 70 14.26 -6.44 9.81
N ALA A 71 13.08 -6.60 9.24
CA ALA A 71 11.83 -6.29 9.93
C ALA A 71 11.64 -7.17 11.17
N ILE A 72 11.88 -8.47 11.06
CA ILE A 72 11.84 -9.41 12.21
C ILE A 72 12.87 -9.00 13.28
N ALA A 73 14.10 -8.69 12.88
CA ALA A 73 15.15 -8.26 13.80
C ALA A 73 14.74 -6.97 14.56
N VAL A 74 14.12 -5.99 13.87
CA VAL A 74 13.59 -4.78 14.50
C VAL A 74 12.52 -5.12 15.53
N LEU A 75 11.58 -6.01 15.19
CA LEU A 75 10.50 -6.42 16.10
C LEU A 75 11.05 -7.12 17.35
N ILE A 76 12.06 -7.97 17.18
CA ILE A 76 12.72 -8.66 18.31
C ILE A 76 13.51 -7.65 19.16
N TRP A 77 14.26 -6.75 18.52
CA TRP A 77 15.11 -5.79 19.21
C TRP A 77 14.31 -4.76 20.02
N ILE A 78 13.24 -4.20 19.46
CA ILE A 78 12.37 -3.24 20.16
C ILE A 78 11.52 -3.96 21.23
N GLY A 79 11.23 -5.25 20.99
CA GLY A 79 10.37 -6.07 21.85
C GLY A 79 8.88 -5.79 21.69
N ALA A 80 8.08 -6.53 22.44
CA ALA A 80 6.64 -6.30 22.45
C ALA A 80 6.36 -4.89 23.02
N PRO A 81 5.51 -4.09 22.36
CA PRO A 81 5.14 -2.78 22.86
C PRO A 81 4.63 -2.92 24.30
N ARG A 82 5.24 -2.19 25.22
CA ARG A 82 4.78 -2.13 26.60
C ARG A 82 3.46 -1.33 26.60
N GLY A 83 2.33 -2.04 26.59
CA GLY A 83 0.99 -1.51 26.39
C GLY A 83 0.50 -0.58 27.50
N SER A 84 1.10 0.59 27.60
CA SER A 84 0.64 1.70 28.47
C SER A 84 0.04 2.87 27.68
N GLY A 85 -0.20 2.73 26.38
CA GLY A 85 -0.71 3.80 25.52
C GLY A 85 -2.17 3.60 25.09
N GLU A 86 -2.89 4.70 24.99
CA GLU A 86 -4.20 4.80 24.34
C GLU A 86 -4.09 4.46 22.85
N GLY A 87 -3.94 3.19 22.48
CA GLY A 87 -3.79 2.79 21.09
C GLY A 87 -4.24 1.35 20.83
N LEU A 88 -4.47 1.05 19.55
CA LEU A 88 -4.92 -0.27 19.13
C LEU A 88 -3.79 -1.30 19.34
N SER A 89 -4.07 -2.40 20.01
CA SER A 89 -3.13 -3.52 20.10
C SER A 89 -3.09 -4.31 18.79
N SER A 90 -1.99 -5.03 18.52
CA SER A 90 -1.88 -5.90 17.33
C SER A 90 -2.97 -6.97 17.28
N GLY A 91 -3.36 -7.54 18.43
CA GLY A 91 -4.45 -8.52 18.51
C GLY A 91 -5.83 -7.92 18.19
N GLU A 92 -6.08 -6.69 18.63
CA GLU A 92 -7.30 -5.98 18.29
C GLU A 92 -7.31 -5.54 16.82
N ALA A 93 -6.16 -5.12 16.28
CA ALA A 93 -6.01 -4.83 14.87
C ALA A 93 -6.32 -6.08 14.01
N LEU A 94 -5.78 -7.23 14.38
CA LEU A 94 -6.08 -8.49 13.68
C LEU A 94 -7.58 -8.81 13.74
N ARG A 95 -8.21 -8.70 14.92
CA ARG A 95 -9.65 -8.93 15.10
C ARG A 95 -10.51 -8.01 14.23
N ARG A 96 -10.09 -6.75 14.03
CA ARG A 96 -10.81 -5.78 13.19
C ARG A 96 -10.46 -5.91 11.70
N GLY A 97 -9.22 -6.23 11.38
CA GLY A 97 -8.73 -6.29 10.00
C GLY A 97 -9.08 -7.59 9.30
N LEU A 98 -9.03 -8.73 10.00
CA LEU A 98 -9.31 -10.03 9.38
C LEU A 98 -10.69 -10.11 8.71
N PRO A 99 -11.79 -9.65 9.32
CA PRO A 99 -13.08 -9.63 8.64
C PRO A 99 -13.08 -8.77 7.38
N VAL A 100 -12.39 -7.61 7.39
CA VAL A 100 -12.25 -6.76 6.19
C VAL A 100 -11.49 -7.52 5.09
N ALA A 101 -10.36 -8.11 5.41
CA ALA A 101 -9.57 -8.88 4.46
C ALA A 101 -10.37 -10.04 3.84
N LEU A 102 -11.13 -10.78 4.66
CA LEU A 102 -11.97 -11.88 4.20
C LEU A 102 -13.12 -11.41 3.30
N VAL A 103 -13.82 -10.34 3.68
CA VAL A 103 -14.91 -9.80 2.86
C VAL A 103 -14.39 -9.27 1.53
N VAL A 104 -13.28 -8.51 1.53
CA VAL A 104 -12.66 -8.04 0.29
C VAL A 104 -12.24 -9.22 -0.59
N ALA A 105 -11.58 -10.23 -0.01
CA ALA A 105 -11.17 -11.42 -0.75
C ALA A 105 -12.38 -12.17 -1.34
N LEU A 106 -13.47 -12.31 -0.59
CA LEU A 106 -14.69 -12.96 -1.05
C LEU A 106 -15.34 -12.19 -2.21
N VAL A 107 -15.52 -10.88 -2.06
CA VAL A 107 -16.13 -10.01 -3.09
C VAL A 107 -15.33 -10.03 -4.38
N LEU A 108 -14.00 -9.88 -4.29
CA LEU A 108 -13.12 -9.90 -5.47
C LEU A 108 -12.91 -11.30 -6.07
N SER A 109 -13.36 -12.35 -5.39
CA SER A 109 -13.40 -13.70 -5.96
C SER A 109 -14.63 -13.95 -6.85
N ILE A 110 -15.66 -13.11 -6.78
CA ILE A 110 -16.88 -13.23 -7.57
C ILE A 110 -16.59 -13.31 -9.08
N PRO A 111 -15.75 -12.42 -9.70
CA PRO A 111 -15.42 -12.52 -11.12
C PRO A 111 -14.83 -13.86 -11.52
N PHE A 112 -14.00 -14.48 -10.67
CA PHE A 112 -13.43 -15.79 -10.92
C PHE A 112 -14.51 -16.90 -10.89
N ALA A 113 -15.39 -16.82 -9.88
CA ALA A 113 -16.47 -17.79 -9.74
C ALA A 113 -17.44 -17.71 -10.93
N VAL A 114 -17.81 -16.51 -11.35
CA VAL A 114 -18.73 -16.29 -12.47
C VAL A 114 -18.12 -16.71 -13.81
N SER A 115 -16.83 -16.43 -14.04
CA SER A 115 -16.15 -16.80 -15.28
C SER A 115 -15.66 -18.24 -15.30
N GLY A 116 -15.63 -18.95 -14.17
CA GLY A 116 -14.99 -20.27 -14.02
C GLY A 116 -13.47 -20.26 -14.20
N ARG A 117 -12.85 -19.07 -14.25
CA ARG A 117 -11.42 -18.86 -14.53
C ARG A 117 -10.69 -18.36 -13.28
N TRP A 118 -10.50 -19.24 -12.32
CA TRP A 118 -9.90 -18.90 -11.04
C TRP A 118 -8.43 -18.46 -11.18
N GLY A 119 -8.14 -17.27 -10.65
CA GLY A 119 -6.80 -16.70 -10.65
C GLY A 119 -6.35 -16.12 -12.00
N LEU A 120 -7.28 -15.93 -12.94
CA LEU A 120 -7.03 -15.24 -14.20
C LEU A 120 -7.72 -13.87 -14.19
N LEU A 121 -6.95 -12.83 -14.48
CA LEU A 121 -7.40 -11.46 -14.68
C LEU A 121 -7.02 -10.98 -16.09
N GLY A 122 -7.50 -9.81 -16.47
CA GLY A 122 -7.16 -9.20 -17.76
C GLY A 122 -7.83 -9.87 -18.96
N VAL A 123 -8.98 -10.52 -18.75
CA VAL A 123 -9.75 -11.16 -19.81
C VAL A 123 -10.60 -10.09 -20.49
N GLY A 124 -10.13 -9.55 -21.61
CA GLY A 124 -10.84 -8.53 -22.36
C GLY A 124 -9.97 -7.82 -23.39
N PHE A 125 -10.37 -6.61 -23.80
CA PHE A 125 -9.64 -5.82 -24.78
C PHE A 125 -8.31 -5.25 -24.25
N ASN A 126 -8.14 -5.14 -22.94
CA ASN A 126 -6.91 -4.66 -22.34
C ASN A 126 -5.98 -5.83 -22.04
N ASN A 127 -4.88 -5.90 -22.79
CA ASN A 127 -3.84 -6.93 -22.65
C ASN A 127 -2.67 -6.48 -21.76
N ASP A 128 -2.88 -5.46 -20.94
CA ASP A 128 -1.84 -4.84 -20.13
C ASP A 128 -1.17 -5.86 -19.20
N LEU A 129 -1.98 -6.70 -18.52
CA LEU A 129 -1.46 -7.77 -17.67
C LEU A 129 -0.54 -8.74 -18.41
N GLY A 130 -0.81 -9.04 -19.68
CA GLY A 130 0.03 -9.92 -20.50
C GLY A 130 1.44 -9.35 -20.70
N LEU A 131 1.55 -8.05 -20.97
CA LEU A 131 2.83 -7.36 -21.10
C LEU A 131 3.60 -7.36 -19.76
N HIS A 132 2.91 -7.07 -18.65
CA HIS A 132 3.53 -7.09 -17.32
C HIS A 132 4.00 -8.48 -16.92
N LEU A 133 3.28 -9.53 -17.25
CA LEU A 133 3.73 -10.90 -17.04
C LEU A 133 4.96 -11.25 -17.89
N ALA A 134 5.02 -10.77 -19.14
CA ALA A 134 6.18 -10.96 -19.98
C ALA A 134 7.43 -10.25 -19.43
N TRP A 135 7.28 -9.06 -18.88
CA TRP A 135 8.38 -8.34 -18.21
C TRP A 135 8.81 -9.02 -16.89
N ALA A 136 7.87 -9.52 -16.12
CA ALA A 136 8.20 -10.31 -14.94
C ALA A 136 8.92 -11.62 -15.31
N GLU A 137 8.52 -12.27 -16.40
CA GLU A 137 9.23 -13.44 -16.92
C GLU A 137 10.66 -13.09 -17.36
N TRP A 138 10.85 -11.96 -18.00
CA TRP A 138 12.19 -11.48 -18.33
C TRP A 138 13.05 -11.27 -17.06
N LEU A 139 12.51 -10.66 -16.02
CA LEU A 139 13.23 -10.53 -14.75
C LEU A 139 13.61 -11.88 -14.14
N ARG A 140 12.77 -12.89 -14.31
CA ARG A 140 12.95 -14.24 -13.76
C ARG A 140 13.99 -15.05 -14.51
N SER A 141 13.97 -15.01 -15.84
CA SER A 141 14.72 -15.93 -16.71
C SER A 141 15.72 -15.25 -17.65
N GLY A 142 15.64 -13.94 -17.83
CA GLY A 142 16.37 -13.19 -18.85
C GLY A 142 15.83 -13.42 -20.28
N ALA A 143 14.73 -14.15 -20.43
CA ALA A 143 14.09 -14.43 -21.72
C ALA A 143 12.79 -13.65 -21.88
N GLY A 144 12.51 -13.19 -23.09
CA GLY A 144 11.33 -12.38 -23.40
C GLY A 144 11.66 -10.90 -23.65
N PRO A 145 10.64 -10.06 -23.83
CA PRO A 145 10.85 -8.65 -24.11
C PRO A 145 11.45 -7.93 -22.88
N LEU A 146 12.48 -7.13 -23.16
CA LEU A 146 13.11 -6.26 -22.17
C LEU A 146 12.10 -5.21 -21.68
N PRO A 147 11.98 -4.98 -20.37
CA PRO A 147 11.22 -3.85 -19.85
C PRO A 147 11.74 -2.51 -20.36
N ASP A 148 10.84 -1.58 -20.64
CA ASP A 148 11.22 -0.25 -21.09
C ASP A 148 12.18 0.43 -20.09
N PRO A 149 13.21 1.13 -20.57
CA PRO A 149 14.09 1.90 -19.72
C PRO A 149 13.29 2.91 -18.89
N GLY A 150 13.52 2.93 -17.58
CA GLY A 150 12.79 3.84 -16.67
C GLY A 150 11.42 3.35 -16.20
N TYR A 151 10.88 2.25 -16.75
CA TYR A 151 9.62 1.68 -16.26
C TYR A 151 9.75 1.19 -14.81
N PRO A 152 8.76 1.46 -13.92
CA PRO A 152 8.81 1.02 -12.53
C PRO A 152 8.66 -0.51 -12.42
N LEU A 153 9.62 -1.17 -11.79
CA LEU A 153 9.70 -2.64 -11.73
C LEU A 153 9.37 -3.22 -10.34
N GLY A 154 8.85 -2.41 -9.42
CA GLY A 154 8.48 -2.88 -8.07
C GLY A 154 7.54 -4.06 -8.07
N PRO A 155 6.36 -3.96 -8.71
CA PRO A 155 5.39 -5.05 -8.80
C PRO A 155 5.96 -6.29 -9.50
N HIS A 156 6.71 -6.10 -10.59
CA HIS A 156 7.33 -7.21 -11.32
C HIS A 156 8.37 -7.96 -10.48
N GLY A 157 9.22 -7.21 -9.76
CA GLY A 157 10.19 -7.78 -8.82
C GLY A 157 9.52 -8.51 -7.67
N LEU A 158 8.43 -7.97 -7.14
CA LEU A 158 7.64 -8.61 -6.08
C LEU A 158 6.97 -9.89 -6.57
N ALA A 159 6.37 -9.88 -7.77
CA ALA A 159 5.77 -11.06 -8.35
C ALA A 159 6.81 -12.18 -8.56
N VAL A 160 8.00 -11.86 -9.08
CA VAL A 160 9.08 -12.83 -9.23
C VAL A 160 9.56 -13.38 -7.88
N ALA A 161 9.76 -12.49 -6.89
CA ALA A 161 10.17 -12.91 -5.55
C ALA A 161 9.12 -13.82 -4.89
N THR A 162 7.83 -13.54 -5.07
CA THR A 162 6.74 -14.36 -4.55
C THR A 162 6.63 -15.69 -5.29
N ALA A 163 6.87 -15.70 -6.61
CA ALA A 163 6.89 -16.92 -7.42
C ALA A 163 8.08 -17.83 -7.14
N ALA A 164 9.09 -17.35 -6.38
CA ALA A 164 10.16 -18.22 -5.88
C ALA A 164 9.68 -19.19 -4.78
N VAL A 165 8.50 -18.95 -4.20
CA VAL A 165 7.89 -19.88 -3.24
C VAL A 165 7.35 -21.11 -3.98
N PRO A 166 7.71 -22.35 -3.56
CA PRO A 166 7.25 -23.56 -4.22
C PRO A 166 5.72 -23.63 -4.31
N GLY A 167 5.21 -23.98 -5.49
CA GLY A 167 3.78 -24.10 -5.75
C GLY A 167 3.08 -22.81 -6.16
N ILE A 168 3.79 -21.68 -6.23
CA ILE A 168 3.26 -20.41 -6.74
C ILE A 168 3.83 -20.14 -8.14
N GLY A 169 2.99 -20.19 -9.16
CA GLY A 169 3.38 -19.78 -10.51
C GLY A 169 3.41 -18.26 -10.66
N LEU A 170 4.19 -17.73 -11.62
CA LEU A 170 4.39 -16.29 -11.82
C LEU A 170 3.07 -15.54 -12.05
N GLY A 171 2.18 -16.06 -12.89
CA GLY A 171 0.84 -15.47 -13.08
C GLY A 171 0.01 -15.45 -11.81
N GLN A 172 0.10 -16.52 -11.00
CA GLN A 172 -0.57 -16.56 -9.69
C GLN A 172 0.01 -15.55 -8.70
N ALA A 173 1.34 -15.36 -8.71
CA ALA A 173 2.03 -14.38 -7.90
C ALA A 173 1.56 -12.96 -8.25
N PHE A 174 1.52 -12.63 -9.54
CA PHE A 174 1.10 -11.30 -10.01
C PHE A 174 -0.38 -11.03 -9.71
N VAL A 175 -1.28 -11.97 -10.00
CA VAL A 175 -2.70 -11.83 -9.66
C VAL A 175 -2.89 -11.75 -8.14
N GLY A 176 -2.13 -12.51 -7.37
CA GLY A 176 -2.14 -12.45 -5.91
C GLY A 176 -1.66 -11.11 -5.36
N GLU A 177 -0.72 -10.44 -6.03
CA GLU A 177 -0.30 -9.09 -5.69
C GLU A 177 -1.44 -8.08 -5.88
N ILE A 178 -2.14 -8.13 -7.02
CA ILE A 178 -3.30 -7.25 -7.27
C ILE A 178 -4.39 -7.48 -6.21
N PHE A 179 -4.60 -8.73 -5.82
CA PHE A 179 -5.49 -9.09 -4.71
C PHE A 179 -5.04 -8.48 -3.37
N ALA A 180 -3.74 -8.59 -3.08
CA ALA A 180 -3.15 -8.03 -1.86
C ALA A 180 -3.33 -6.50 -1.80
N ILE A 181 -3.13 -5.79 -2.90
CA ILE A 181 -3.34 -4.33 -2.97
C ILE A 181 -4.75 -3.97 -2.52
N ALA A 182 -5.77 -4.66 -3.03
CA ALA A 182 -7.14 -4.38 -2.64
C ALA A 182 -7.41 -4.67 -1.15
N ILE A 183 -6.88 -5.78 -0.62
CA ILE A 183 -6.98 -6.10 0.81
C ILE A 183 -6.30 -5.02 1.66
N LEU A 184 -5.08 -4.62 1.30
CA LEU A 184 -4.32 -3.58 2.01
C LEU A 184 -5.04 -2.22 1.94
N THR A 185 -5.73 -1.92 0.83
CA THR A 185 -6.59 -0.73 0.70
C THR A 185 -7.74 -0.76 1.70
N GLY A 186 -8.43 -1.89 1.81
CA GLY A 186 -9.50 -2.07 2.81
C GLY A 186 -9.00 -1.92 4.25
N LEU A 187 -7.84 -2.49 4.56
CA LEU A 187 -7.21 -2.35 5.88
C LEU A 187 -6.81 -0.89 6.16
N THR A 188 -6.20 -0.21 5.20
CA THR A 188 -5.82 1.21 5.34
C THR A 188 -7.05 2.11 5.50
N ALA A 189 -8.18 1.79 4.85
CA ALA A 189 -9.42 2.53 4.97
C ALA A 189 -9.99 2.54 6.39
N LEU A 190 -9.68 1.53 7.22
CA LEU A 190 -10.10 1.50 8.62
C LEU A 190 -9.64 2.73 9.43
N ALA A 191 -8.53 3.37 9.04
CA ALA A 191 -8.05 4.60 9.67
C ALA A 191 -8.98 5.79 9.43
N ALA A 192 -9.66 5.83 8.28
CA ALA A 192 -10.57 6.94 7.93
C ALA A 192 -11.94 6.83 8.60
N LEU A 193 -12.23 5.72 9.30
CA LEU A 193 -13.56 5.34 9.76
C LEU A 193 -13.67 5.18 11.30
N PRO A 194 -13.00 6.01 12.13
CA PRO A 194 -12.97 5.81 13.58
C PRO A 194 -14.35 5.95 14.24
N GLY A 195 -15.23 6.81 13.70
CA GLY A 195 -16.57 7.07 14.25
C GLY A 195 -17.64 6.06 13.85
N PHE A 196 -17.32 5.07 12.99
CA PHE A 196 -18.31 4.07 12.59
C PHE A 196 -18.35 2.88 13.55
N GLY A 197 -19.55 2.38 13.82
CA GLY A 197 -19.73 1.08 14.50
C GLY A 197 -19.12 -0.07 13.68
N PRO A 198 -18.86 -1.25 14.32
CA PRO A 198 -18.08 -2.33 13.70
C PRO A 198 -18.60 -2.79 12.34
N GLY A 199 -19.89 -3.04 12.21
CA GLY A 199 -20.49 -3.50 10.94
C GLY A 199 -20.42 -2.44 9.82
N ARG A 200 -20.72 -1.18 10.15
CA ARG A 200 -20.64 -0.07 9.17
C ARG A 200 -19.20 0.19 8.75
N ARG A 201 -18.26 0.06 9.68
CA ARG A 201 -16.81 0.19 9.40
C ARG A 201 -16.33 -0.91 8.46
N LEU A 202 -16.73 -2.17 8.72
CA LEU A 202 -16.42 -3.30 7.84
C LEU A 202 -16.98 -3.07 6.43
N LEU A 203 -18.25 -2.72 6.33
CA LEU A 203 -18.89 -2.47 5.03
C LEU A 203 -18.22 -1.31 4.28
N ALA A 204 -17.98 -0.18 4.96
CA ALA A 204 -17.36 0.97 4.32
C ALA A 204 -15.92 0.68 3.86
N ALA A 205 -15.12 -0.03 4.67
CA ALA A 205 -13.78 -0.43 4.28
C ALA A 205 -13.78 -1.38 3.09
N ALA A 206 -14.70 -2.36 3.06
CA ALA A 206 -14.87 -3.27 1.93
C ALA A 206 -15.32 -2.53 0.65
N LEU A 207 -16.23 -1.56 0.77
CA LEU A 207 -16.68 -0.73 -0.36
C LEU A 207 -15.56 0.17 -0.91
N VAL A 208 -14.66 0.67 -0.08
CA VAL A 208 -13.47 1.42 -0.53
C VAL A 208 -12.55 0.51 -1.34
N ALA A 209 -12.27 -0.69 -0.84
CA ALA A 209 -11.38 -1.66 -1.48
C ALA A 209 -11.97 -2.25 -2.79
N ALA A 210 -13.27 -2.49 -2.81
CA ALA A 210 -14.00 -3.09 -3.93
C ALA A 210 -15.05 -2.11 -4.51
N SER A 211 -14.70 -0.82 -4.59
CA SER A 211 -15.51 0.16 -5.30
C SER A 211 -15.68 -0.27 -6.77
N TYR A 212 -16.73 0.20 -7.44
CA TYR A 212 -16.96 -0.14 -8.86
C TYR A 212 -15.70 0.07 -9.72
N LEU A 213 -15.05 1.21 -9.58
CA LEU A 213 -13.83 1.53 -10.32
C LEU A 213 -12.68 0.59 -9.91
N GLY A 214 -12.48 0.36 -8.60
CA GLY A 214 -11.46 -0.56 -8.09
C GLY A 214 -11.70 -2.00 -8.56
N ALA A 215 -12.93 -2.48 -8.51
CA ALA A 215 -13.28 -3.81 -9.01
C ALA A 215 -13.10 -3.94 -10.53
N SER A 216 -13.35 -2.86 -11.29
CA SER A 216 -13.11 -2.82 -12.73
C SER A 216 -11.63 -2.93 -13.06
N TYR A 217 -10.77 -2.14 -12.40
CA TYR A 217 -9.32 -2.23 -12.56
C TYR A 217 -8.78 -3.60 -12.12
N PHE A 218 -9.29 -4.12 -11.01
CA PHE A 218 -8.96 -5.48 -10.56
C PHE A 218 -9.27 -6.52 -11.64
N ALA A 219 -10.47 -6.51 -12.22
CA ALA A 219 -10.87 -7.45 -13.25
C ALA A 219 -10.01 -7.35 -14.53
N GLN A 220 -9.52 -6.16 -14.84
CA GLN A 220 -8.60 -5.92 -15.96
C GLN A 220 -7.16 -6.35 -15.66
N GLY A 221 -6.83 -6.64 -14.41
CA GLY A 221 -5.45 -6.92 -13.99
C GLY A 221 -4.57 -5.66 -13.91
N ALA A 222 -5.19 -4.49 -13.81
CA ALA A 222 -4.51 -3.21 -13.68
C ALA A 222 -4.09 -3.00 -12.23
N PHE A 223 -2.80 -3.05 -11.95
CA PHE A 223 -2.25 -2.93 -10.58
C PHE A 223 -1.88 -1.50 -10.21
N LYS A 224 -1.48 -0.67 -11.18
CA LYS A 224 -0.98 0.69 -10.93
C LYS A 224 -2.03 1.58 -10.28
N GLU A 225 -3.23 1.59 -10.86
CA GLU A 225 -4.35 2.40 -10.40
C GLU A 225 -4.81 1.97 -9.01
N LEU A 226 -4.78 0.67 -8.73
CA LEU A 226 -5.10 0.13 -7.42
C LEU A 226 -4.03 0.47 -6.38
N ALA A 227 -2.74 0.33 -6.73
CA ALA A 227 -1.63 0.72 -5.85
C ALA A 227 -1.63 2.23 -5.58
N GLU A 228 -1.90 3.04 -6.61
CA GLU A 228 -2.02 4.48 -6.48
C GLU A 228 -3.16 4.86 -5.53
N ALA A 229 -4.33 4.25 -5.68
CA ALA A 229 -5.46 4.47 -4.79
C ALA A 229 -5.12 4.12 -3.31
N LEU A 230 -4.41 3.01 -3.09
CA LEU A 230 -3.90 2.63 -1.76
C LEU A 230 -3.00 3.72 -1.18
N PHE A 231 -2.02 4.19 -1.96
CA PHE A 231 -1.04 5.15 -1.48
C PHE A 231 -1.63 6.56 -1.28
N VAL A 232 -2.52 7.02 -2.16
CA VAL A 232 -3.25 8.29 -1.98
C VAL A 232 -4.11 8.23 -0.70
N LEU A 233 -4.82 7.12 -0.48
CA LEU A 233 -5.56 6.90 0.76
C LEU A 233 -4.62 6.93 1.98
N ALA A 234 -3.46 6.27 1.90
CA ALA A 234 -2.48 6.26 2.97
C ALA A 234 -1.95 7.67 3.29
N VAL A 235 -1.68 8.48 2.28
CA VAL A 235 -1.28 9.88 2.46
C VAL A 235 -2.41 10.67 3.12
N ALA A 236 -3.64 10.57 2.63
CA ALA A 236 -4.79 11.28 3.20
C ALA A 236 -5.04 10.91 4.67
N VAL A 237 -4.90 9.63 5.02
CA VAL A 237 -5.03 9.12 6.39
C VAL A 237 -3.86 9.60 7.26
N GLY A 238 -2.64 9.48 6.77
CA GLY A 238 -1.43 9.86 7.50
C GLY A 238 -1.36 11.37 7.80
N LEU A 239 -1.82 12.23 6.89
CA LEU A 239 -1.91 13.66 7.09
C LEU A 239 -2.90 14.05 8.21
N ARG A 240 -3.87 13.19 8.51
CA ARG A 240 -4.83 13.39 9.61
C ARG A 240 -4.33 12.85 10.95
N ASP A 241 -3.27 12.04 10.97
CA ASP A 241 -2.70 11.49 12.19
C ASP A 241 -1.63 12.45 12.76
N PRO A 242 -1.92 13.20 13.84
CA PRO A 242 -0.97 14.16 14.41
C PRO A 242 0.29 13.48 14.98
N GLY A 243 0.23 12.18 15.25
CA GLY A 243 1.37 11.40 15.72
C GLY A 243 2.36 11.03 14.61
N LEU A 244 1.99 11.22 13.33
CA LEU A 244 2.86 11.00 12.17
C LEU A 244 3.42 12.31 11.59
N LEU A 245 3.07 13.45 12.19
CA LEU A 245 3.62 14.74 11.82
C LEU A 245 4.72 15.12 12.81
N PRO A 246 5.91 15.54 12.35
CA PRO A 246 7.03 15.86 13.23
C PRO A 246 6.71 17.08 14.10
N ARG A 247 6.74 16.92 15.41
CA ARG A 247 6.55 18.02 16.37
C ARG A 247 7.84 18.77 16.67
N GLU A 248 9.00 18.12 16.54
CA GLU A 248 10.32 18.68 16.84
C GLU A 248 11.36 18.32 15.78
N LEU A 249 12.39 19.17 15.61
CA LEU A 249 13.44 18.97 14.60
C LEU A 249 14.24 17.67 14.78
N GLY A 250 14.52 17.28 16.02
CA GLY A 250 15.32 16.08 16.34
C GLY A 250 14.63 14.75 16.08
N GLY A 251 13.28 14.72 16.10
CA GLY A 251 12.47 13.53 15.77
C GLY A 251 12.20 13.34 14.27
N ARG A 252 12.54 14.34 13.43
CA ARG A 252 12.11 14.39 12.02
C ARG A 252 12.56 13.19 11.19
N LEU A 253 13.79 12.71 11.38
CA LEU A 253 14.32 11.60 10.56
C LEU A 253 13.53 10.30 10.74
N ARG A 254 13.11 9.97 11.94
CA ARG A 254 12.37 8.75 12.24
C ARG A 254 10.95 8.80 11.66
N PHE A 255 10.28 9.95 11.75
CA PHE A 255 8.93 10.14 11.22
C PHE A 255 8.88 10.14 9.68
N THR A 256 10.02 10.36 8.99
CA THR A 256 10.06 10.29 7.52
C THR A 256 10.01 8.88 6.96
N LEU A 257 10.39 7.85 7.74
CA LEU A 257 10.50 6.48 7.25
C LEU A 257 9.21 5.93 6.60
N PRO A 258 8.03 6.01 7.24
CA PRO A 258 6.79 5.55 6.60
C PRO A 258 6.44 6.34 5.32
N TRP A 259 6.73 7.64 5.32
CA TRP A 259 6.48 8.52 4.17
C TRP A 259 7.42 8.21 3.00
N LEU A 260 8.69 7.95 3.28
CA LEU A 260 9.67 7.50 2.28
C LEU A 260 9.29 6.14 1.70
N ALA A 261 8.80 5.23 2.53
CA ALA A 261 8.31 3.94 2.08
C ALA A 261 7.09 4.08 1.15
N ILE A 262 6.12 4.92 1.50
CA ILE A 262 4.95 5.21 0.66
C ILE A 262 5.39 5.88 -0.65
N ALA A 263 6.24 6.93 -0.58
CA ALA A 263 6.72 7.62 -1.78
C ALA A 263 7.54 6.70 -2.69
N GLY A 264 8.39 5.85 -2.12
CA GLY A 264 9.12 4.82 -2.86
C GLY A 264 8.17 3.82 -3.51
N GLY A 265 7.16 3.35 -2.79
CA GLY A 265 6.12 2.47 -3.34
C GLY A 265 5.41 3.08 -4.54
N ILE A 266 5.01 4.35 -4.47
CA ILE A 266 4.42 5.09 -5.58
C ILE A 266 5.40 5.17 -6.76
N PHE A 267 6.65 5.55 -6.49
CA PHE A 267 7.67 5.67 -7.53
C PHE A 267 7.93 4.34 -8.24
N PHE A 268 8.04 3.24 -7.49
CA PHE A 268 8.33 1.92 -8.05
C PHE A 268 7.10 1.17 -8.57
N SER A 269 5.88 1.69 -8.38
CA SER A 269 4.66 1.19 -9.04
C SER A 269 4.21 2.04 -10.23
N SER A 270 4.28 3.39 -10.09
CA SER A 270 3.64 4.34 -11.01
C SER A 270 4.60 5.40 -11.58
N SER A 271 5.92 5.31 -11.26
CA SER A 271 6.93 6.28 -11.66
C SER A 271 6.70 7.68 -11.04
N PHE A 272 7.36 8.71 -11.55
CA PHE A 272 7.17 10.10 -11.11
C PHE A 272 5.75 10.61 -11.30
N ALA A 273 5.04 10.12 -12.32
CA ALA A 273 3.67 10.52 -12.60
C ALA A 273 2.72 10.20 -11.42
N GLY A 274 2.94 9.07 -10.73
CA GLY A 274 2.16 8.70 -9.55
C GLY A 274 2.31 9.68 -8.39
N LEU A 275 3.46 10.32 -8.22
CA LEU A 275 3.67 11.28 -7.13
C LEU A 275 2.78 12.54 -7.24
N ALA A 276 2.22 12.83 -8.41
CA ALA A 276 1.33 13.98 -8.60
C ALA A 276 0.07 13.87 -7.73
N TRP A 277 -0.50 12.68 -7.58
CA TRP A 277 -1.74 12.47 -6.83
C TRP A 277 -1.61 12.71 -5.32
N PRO A 278 -0.63 12.12 -4.61
CA PRO A 278 -0.43 12.42 -3.20
C PRO A 278 0.02 13.87 -2.96
N ILE A 279 0.77 14.48 -3.88
CA ILE A 279 1.11 15.91 -3.80
C ILE A 279 -0.17 16.75 -3.89
N LEU A 280 -1.07 16.44 -4.84
CA LEU A 280 -2.36 17.10 -4.96
C LEU A 280 -3.21 16.91 -3.69
N ALA A 281 -3.28 15.68 -3.17
CA ALA A 281 -4.00 15.38 -1.94
C ALA A 281 -3.45 16.17 -0.74
N ALA A 282 -2.12 16.24 -0.59
CA ALA A 282 -1.46 17.03 0.44
C ALA A 282 -1.70 18.55 0.25
N GLY A 283 -1.68 19.02 -0.99
CA GLY A 283 -2.00 20.41 -1.34
C GLY A 283 -3.43 20.78 -0.94
N LEU A 284 -4.40 19.97 -1.33
CA LEU A 284 -5.82 20.17 -0.97
C LEU A 284 -6.02 20.11 0.56
N TRP A 285 -5.38 19.14 1.23
CA TRP A 285 -5.40 19.08 2.69
C TRP A 285 -4.80 20.33 3.32
N SER A 286 -3.70 20.87 2.79
CA SER A 286 -3.06 22.07 3.32
C SER A 286 -4.00 23.29 3.33
N LEU A 287 -4.92 23.38 2.35
CA LEU A 287 -5.94 24.42 2.28
C LEU A 287 -6.94 24.35 3.45
N THR A 288 -7.03 23.22 4.13
CA THR A 288 -7.88 23.10 5.33
C THR A 288 -7.23 23.70 6.57
N LEU A 289 -5.91 23.92 6.55
CA LEU A 289 -5.16 24.43 7.69
C LEU A 289 -5.48 25.90 7.96
N PRO A 290 -5.80 26.30 9.21
CA PRO A 290 -6.17 27.68 9.51
C PRO A 290 -5.06 28.71 9.17
N ALA A 291 -3.78 28.31 9.26
CA ALA A 291 -2.65 29.16 8.91
C ALA A 291 -2.61 29.47 7.41
N VAL A 292 -2.84 28.43 6.55
CA VAL A 292 -2.86 28.58 5.09
C VAL A 292 -4.07 29.40 4.66
N ARG A 293 -5.26 29.11 5.21
CA ARG A 293 -6.47 29.88 4.94
C ARG A 293 -6.28 31.37 5.28
N ARG A 294 -5.65 31.69 6.41
CA ARG A 294 -5.34 33.07 6.78
C ARG A 294 -4.35 33.75 5.83
N ALA A 295 -3.33 33.00 5.36
CA ALA A 295 -2.36 33.51 4.41
C ALA A 295 -2.96 33.79 3.02
N LEU A 296 -3.94 32.97 2.59
CA LEU A 296 -4.63 33.09 1.31
C LEU A 296 -5.82 34.06 1.34
N ALA A 297 -6.29 34.46 2.54
CA ALA A 297 -7.38 35.40 2.66
C ALA A 297 -7.00 36.74 2.01
N PRO A 298 -7.85 37.32 1.14
CA PRO A 298 -7.60 38.61 0.53
C PRO A 298 -7.38 39.67 1.62
N ARG A 299 -6.29 40.44 1.52
CA ARG A 299 -5.94 41.51 2.51
C ARG A 299 -7.08 42.52 2.72
N SER A 300 -7.96 42.69 1.73
CA SER A 300 -9.17 43.48 1.82
C SER A 300 -10.16 42.99 2.88
N LEU A 301 -10.35 41.67 3.03
CA LEU A 301 -11.26 41.10 4.03
C LEU A 301 -10.72 41.27 5.47
N LEU A 302 -9.39 41.22 5.63
CA LEU A 302 -8.74 41.45 6.92
C LEU A 302 -8.87 42.92 7.43
N ARG A 303 -9.01 43.87 6.50
CA ARG A 303 -9.22 45.29 6.85
C ARG A 303 -10.62 45.59 7.40
N PHE A 304 -11.62 44.76 7.04
CA PHE A 304 -13.00 44.94 7.50
C PHE A 304 -13.36 44.12 8.74
N GLY A 305 -12.39 43.50 9.43
CA GLY A 305 -12.64 42.75 10.66
C GLY A 305 -13.53 41.53 10.48
N LEU A 306 -13.83 41.16 9.25
CA LEU A 306 -14.62 39.94 8.93
C LEU A 306 -13.77 38.71 9.20
N ARG A 307 -14.03 38.03 10.32
CA ARG A 307 -13.45 36.72 10.58
C ARG A 307 -13.99 35.75 9.52
N PRO A 308 -13.14 34.98 8.82
CA PRO A 308 -13.64 33.92 7.96
C PRO A 308 -14.49 32.99 8.81
N ALA A 309 -15.75 32.80 8.40
CA ALA A 309 -16.68 31.95 9.08
C ALA A 309 -16.06 30.58 9.31
N THR A 310 -16.23 30.06 10.52
CA THR A 310 -15.95 28.67 10.87
C THR A 310 -16.94 27.79 10.08
N LEU A 311 -16.51 27.29 8.94
CA LEU A 311 -17.12 26.15 8.22
C LEU A 311 -16.40 24.87 8.59
#